data_ef4de0f3249616d6fa9bf496888de200
#
_entry.id   ef4de0f3249616d6fa9bf496888de200
#
_cell.length_a   1.000
_cell.length_b   1.000
_cell.length_c   1.000
_cell.angle_alpha   90.00
_cell.angle_beta   90.00
_cell.angle_gamma   90.00
#
_symmetry.space_group_name_H-M   'P 1'
#
loop_
_entity.id
_entity.type
_entity.pdbx_description
1 polymer ?
#
loop_
_entity_poly.entity_id
_entity_poly.type
_entity_poly.pdbx_seq_one_letter_code
_entity_poly.pdbx_strand_id
1 'polypeptide(L)'
;MLTNICLGTTIFTFAVKAKSFGLVWLIVCCTIVGIVNYWTITRGVLASSKCDKFDDFSEIVEYHLGKKWRLILNFFLILYSYACIMCFLALIFPLFGRFIQSAFYKDKYPTFEDFTEAKWHKAYIKFPFFVVLTFLLCLLCLIKDINKLNFSAYIGVAAVIYTLLVVMIECHGYYKYYKENKYIKEDKSTHPNWVNFGDAWKSDLDFFKGMANLFTAYACHPGIFPVYAGFKHNNPNKGVREMKLGTLFATILTTALHFISIICSFLTDPYTPEDLVIYRKSKDNGKDIFMVISRCFIALSLFFTLPGYYFPLRLSIANAFTGGKITNTFNIAFTFITCYACAAVASVYDKILNYLSYIGGFISVFICYLIPVLAYLYSKKEPLTKWNNLLELIAVGILIIIGITGGIVTIMDDVKN
;
A
#
# COMPACT_ATOMS: atom_id res chain seq x y z
N MET A 1 15.79 -2.97 3.86
CA MET A 1 14.73 -3.96 3.61
C MET A 1 13.45 -3.63 4.38
N LEU A 2 13.45 -3.53 5.71
CA LEU A 2 12.24 -3.21 6.51
C LEU A 2 11.53 -1.94 6.03
N THR A 3 12.28 -0.85 5.85
CA THR A 3 11.71 0.43 5.36
C THR A 3 11.05 0.27 3.98
N ASN A 4 11.63 -0.51 3.07
CA ASN A 4 11.04 -0.74 1.75
C ASN A 4 9.73 -1.53 1.81
N ILE A 5 9.62 -2.46 2.75
CA ILE A 5 8.37 -3.22 2.98
C ILE A 5 7.27 -2.29 3.53
N CYS A 6 7.65 -1.31 4.36
CA CYS A 6 6.72 -0.33 4.94
C CYS A 6 6.41 0.85 4.00
N LEU A 7 7.28 1.15 3.03
CA LEU A 7 7.09 2.24 2.07
C LEU A 7 6.34 1.74 0.84
N GLY A 8 5.02 1.76 0.89
CA GLY A 8 4.16 1.49 -0.26
C GLY A 8 3.87 2.76 -1.08
N THR A 9 3.17 2.58 -2.21
CA THR A 9 2.67 3.69 -3.04
C THR A 9 1.61 4.55 -2.37
N THR A 10 1.06 4.07 -1.27
CA THR A 10 0.12 4.80 -0.41
C THR A 10 0.65 6.14 0.08
N ILE A 11 1.99 6.30 0.15
CA ILE A 11 2.64 7.56 0.52
C ILE A 11 2.25 8.72 -0.40
N PHE A 12 1.86 8.46 -1.65
CA PHE A 12 1.46 9.49 -2.61
C PHE A 12 -0.03 9.83 -2.61
N THR A 13 -0.85 9.15 -1.77
CA THR A 13 -2.31 9.35 -1.69
C THR A 13 -2.73 10.36 -0.61
N PHE A 14 -1.79 10.88 0.16
CA PHE A 14 -2.12 11.64 1.36
C PHE A 14 -2.71 13.04 1.10
N ALA A 15 -2.47 13.65 -0.05
CA ALA A 15 -3.05 14.96 -0.37
C ALA A 15 -4.58 14.95 -0.33
N VAL A 16 -5.18 13.95 -0.95
CA VAL A 16 -6.65 13.77 -0.98
C VAL A 16 -7.20 13.46 0.41
N LYS A 17 -6.44 12.73 1.23
CA LYS A 17 -6.84 12.44 2.61
C LYS A 17 -6.82 13.69 3.49
N ALA A 18 -5.83 14.57 3.29
CA ALA A 18 -5.75 15.83 4.03
C ALA A 18 -6.95 16.74 3.77
N LYS A 19 -7.58 16.66 2.60
CA LYS A 19 -8.80 17.41 2.31
C LYS A 19 -9.95 17.04 3.25
N SER A 20 -10.20 15.76 3.48
CA SER A 20 -11.28 15.30 4.36
C SER A 20 -10.91 15.35 5.85
N PHE A 21 -9.70 14.92 6.23
CA PHE A 21 -9.27 14.89 7.64
C PHE A 21 -8.87 16.25 8.20
N GLY A 22 -8.40 17.16 7.36
CA GLY A 22 -7.54 18.25 7.76
C GLY A 22 -6.08 17.80 7.95
N LEU A 23 -5.15 18.64 7.59
CA LEU A 23 -3.72 18.35 7.59
C LEU A 23 -3.22 17.87 8.97
N VAL A 24 -3.57 18.61 10.03
CA VAL A 24 -3.12 18.32 11.39
C VAL A 24 -3.64 16.99 11.89
N TRP A 25 -4.92 16.70 11.67
CA TRP A 25 -5.53 15.45 12.11
C TRP A 25 -5.00 14.23 11.33
N LEU A 26 -4.70 14.40 10.05
CA LEU A 26 -4.07 13.33 9.28
C LEU A 26 -2.67 12.98 9.83
N ILE A 27 -1.87 13.98 10.24
CA ILE A 27 -0.58 13.76 10.91
C ILE A 27 -0.75 13.02 12.24
N VAL A 28 -1.75 13.40 13.04
CA VAL A 28 -2.07 12.74 14.31
C VAL A 28 -2.47 11.28 14.09
N CYS A 29 -3.40 11.02 13.17
CA CYS A 29 -3.84 9.65 12.84
C CYS A 29 -2.69 8.80 12.29
N CYS A 30 -1.85 9.37 11.42
CA CYS A 30 -0.67 8.70 10.89
C CYS A 30 0.31 8.31 12.01
N THR A 31 0.52 9.18 13.00
CA THR A 31 1.36 8.89 14.18
C THR A 31 0.77 7.74 15.01
N ILE A 32 -0.53 7.79 15.31
CA ILE A 32 -1.22 6.74 16.07
C ILE A 32 -1.09 5.39 15.37
N VAL A 33 -1.38 5.34 14.06
CA VAL A 33 -1.26 4.10 13.27
C VAL A 33 0.18 3.60 13.24
N GLY A 34 1.18 4.48 13.14
CA GLY A 34 2.60 4.11 13.23
C GLY A 34 2.95 3.45 14.57
N ILE A 35 2.49 4.02 15.70
CA ILE A 35 2.69 3.46 17.05
C ILE A 35 2.02 2.09 17.16
N VAL A 36 0.78 1.97 16.71
CA VAL A 36 0.02 0.72 16.72
C VAL A 36 0.73 -0.34 15.86
N ASN A 37 1.22 0.04 14.69
CA ASN A 37 1.95 -0.85 13.79
C ASN A 37 3.23 -1.40 14.47
N TYR A 38 4.03 -0.55 15.08
CA TYR A 38 5.20 -0.97 15.86
C TYR A 38 4.81 -1.92 17.02
N TRP A 39 3.74 -1.61 17.73
CA TRP A 39 3.25 -2.44 18.84
C TRP A 39 2.86 -3.83 18.33
N THR A 40 2.05 -3.95 17.27
CA THR A 40 1.59 -5.24 16.77
C THR A 40 2.70 -6.08 16.13
N ILE A 41 3.65 -5.45 15.41
CA ILE A 41 4.85 -6.13 14.93
C ILE A 41 5.66 -6.69 16.10
N THR A 42 5.86 -5.89 17.14
CA THR A 42 6.60 -6.34 18.34
C THR A 42 5.92 -7.56 18.99
N ARG A 43 4.58 -7.60 19.03
CA ARG A 43 3.83 -8.77 19.52
C ARG A 43 4.07 -10.00 18.63
N GLY A 44 4.02 -9.85 17.31
CA GLY A 44 4.34 -10.92 16.37
C GLY A 44 5.76 -11.46 16.53
N VAL A 45 6.75 -10.58 16.65
CA VAL A 45 8.16 -10.97 16.88
C VAL A 45 8.33 -11.72 18.21
N LEU A 46 7.66 -11.28 19.28
CA LEU A 46 7.68 -11.97 20.56
C LEU A 46 7.00 -13.34 20.51
N ALA A 47 5.93 -13.52 19.75
CA ALA A 47 5.35 -14.82 19.51
C ALA A 47 6.32 -15.72 18.73
N SER A 48 6.91 -15.22 17.66
CA SER A 48 7.88 -15.95 16.84
C SER A 48 9.14 -16.37 17.61
N SER A 49 9.59 -15.56 18.58
CA SER A 49 10.77 -15.89 19.39
C SER A 49 10.61 -17.12 20.28
N LYS A 50 9.37 -17.55 20.52
CA LYS A 50 9.04 -18.77 21.29
C LYS A 50 8.89 -20.02 20.40
N CYS A 51 9.11 -19.88 19.09
CA CYS A 51 9.05 -20.96 18.11
C CYS A 51 10.45 -21.17 17.54
N ASP A 52 11.17 -22.24 17.96
CA ASP A 52 12.57 -22.43 17.56
C ASP A 52 12.76 -22.91 16.12
N LYS A 53 11.72 -23.47 15.49
CA LYS A 53 11.81 -24.18 14.21
C LYS A 53 11.09 -23.51 13.04
N PHE A 54 10.34 -22.43 13.26
CA PHE A 54 9.45 -21.88 12.25
C PHE A 54 9.87 -20.47 11.84
N ASP A 55 10.03 -20.28 10.54
CA ASP A 55 10.46 -19.02 9.91
C ASP A 55 9.32 -18.37 9.10
N ASP A 56 8.24 -19.13 8.85
CA ASP A 56 7.06 -18.64 8.13
C ASP A 56 5.94 -18.20 9.08
N PHE A 57 5.26 -17.10 8.73
CA PHE A 57 4.17 -16.56 9.55
C PHE A 57 3.03 -17.57 9.76
N SER A 58 2.70 -18.34 8.73
CA SER A 58 1.63 -19.34 8.79
C SER A 58 1.96 -20.46 9.78
N GLU A 59 3.23 -20.87 9.86
CA GLU A 59 3.69 -21.92 10.79
C GLU A 59 3.71 -21.44 12.22
N ILE A 60 4.13 -20.18 12.46
CA ILE A 60 4.09 -19.55 13.79
C ILE A 60 2.64 -19.48 14.30
N VAL A 61 1.71 -19.13 13.43
CA VAL A 61 0.27 -19.08 13.76
C VAL A 61 -0.27 -20.49 14.04
N GLU A 62 0.09 -21.50 13.24
CA GLU A 62 -0.29 -22.89 13.52
C GLU A 62 0.21 -23.37 14.88
N TYR A 63 1.46 -23.08 15.20
CA TYR A 63 2.07 -23.49 16.46
C TYR A 63 1.34 -22.93 17.70
N HIS A 64 0.94 -21.66 17.67
CA HIS A 64 0.29 -21.01 18.81
C HIS A 64 -1.24 -21.14 18.82
N LEU A 65 -1.88 -21.07 17.67
CA LEU A 65 -3.34 -20.94 17.52
C LEU A 65 -3.98 -22.19 16.89
N GLY A 66 -3.18 -23.08 16.28
CA GLY A 66 -3.61 -24.33 15.66
C GLY A 66 -3.98 -24.21 14.17
N LYS A 67 -4.24 -25.37 13.54
CA LYS A 67 -4.45 -25.52 12.09
C LYS A 67 -5.57 -24.66 11.51
N LYS A 68 -6.65 -24.43 12.25
CA LYS A 68 -7.78 -23.59 11.78
C LYS A 68 -7.33 -22.16 11.53
N TRP A 69 -6.56 -21.58 12.43
CA TRP A 69 -6.04 -20.23 12.30
C TRP A 69 -5.01 -20.08 11.18
N ARG A 70 -4.19 -21.12 10.95
CA ARG A 70 -3.31 -21.16 9.76
C ARG A 70 -4.11 -21.09 8.46
N LEU A 71 -5.22 -21.83 8.35
CA LEU A 71 -6.08 -21.77 7.16
C LEU A 71 -6.70 -20.39 6.97
N ILE A 72 -7.19 -19.78 8.05
CA ILE A 72 -7.75 -18.41 8.03
C ILE A 72 -6.66 -17.41 7.60
N LEU A 73 -5.48 -17.48 8.18
CA LEU A 73 -4.36 -16.61 7.79
C LEU A 73 -4.00 -16.78 6.31
N ASN A 74 -3.85 -18.02 5.84
CA ASN A 74 -3.51 -18.28 4.44
C ASN A 74 -4.57 -17.74 3.48
N PHE A 75 -5.85 -17.85 3.82
CA PHE A 75 -6.93 -17.25 3.05
C PHE A 75 -6.78 -15.72 2.95
N PHE A 76 -6.53 -15.04 4.06
CA PHE A 76 -6.30 -13.60 4.05
C PHE A 76 -5.01 -13.20 3.34
N LEU A 77 -3.93 -13.99 3.43
CA LEU A 77 -2.68 -13.75 2.69
C LEU A 77 -2.88 -13.88 1.17
N ILE A 78 -3.69 -14.83 0.72
CA ILE A 78 -4.06 -14.98 -0.69
C ILE A 78 -4.85 -13.74 -1.15
N LEU A 79 -5.88 -13.33 -0.41
CA LEU A 79 -6.66 -12.12 -0.71
C LEU A 79 -5.77 -10.86 -0.73
N TYR A 80 -4.88 -10.72 0.25
CA TYR A 80 -3.92 -9.62 0.33
C TYR A 80 -3.05 -9.55 -0.92
N SER A 81 -2.48 -10.67 -1.33
CA SER A 81 -1.60 -10.73 -2.49
C SER A 81 -2.34 -10.38 -3.78
N TYR A 82 -3.55 -10.93 -4.00
CA TYR A 82 -4.40 -10.57 -5.15
C TYR A 82 -4.73 -9.08 -5.17
N ALA A 83 -5.18 -8.54 -4.02
CA ALA A 83 -5.55 -7.14 -3.91
C ALA A 83 -4.36 -6.20 -4.16
N CYS A 84 -3.17 -6.54 -3.65
CA CYS A 84 -1.93 -5.79 -3.91
C CYS A 84 -1.53 -5.85 -5.39
N ILE A 85 -1.62 -7.01 -6.03
CA ILE A 85 -1.31 -7.16 -7.47
C ILE A 85 -2.26 -6.31 -8.30
N MET A 86 -3.56 -6.37 -8.04
CA MET A 86 -4.57 -5.54 -8.73
C MET A 86 -4.33 -4.04 -8.50
N CYS A 87 -4.07 -3.63 -7.25
CA CYS A 87 -3.76 -2.24 -6.91
C CYS A 87 -2.51 -1.73 -7.66
N PHE A 88 -1.44 -2.53 -7.72
CA PHE A 88 -0.22 -2.14 -8.44
C PHE A 88 -0.44 -2.02 -9.95
N LEU A 89 -1.20 -2.94 -10.55
CA LEU A 89 -1.56 -2.86 -11.96
C LEU A 89 -2.45 -1.65 -12.26
N ALA A 90 -3.42 -1.36 -11.40
CA ALA A 90 -4.26 -0.16 -11.49
C ALA A 90 -3.44 1.14 -11.40
N LEU A 91 -2.25 1.11 -10.76
CA LEU A 91 -1.30 2.22 -10.72
C LEU A 91 -0.38 2.27 -11.94
N ILE A 92 0.18 1.13 -12.34
CA ILE A 92 1.17 1.04 -13.40
C ILE A 92 0.58 1.53 -14.73
N PHE A 93 -0.63 1.13 -15.08
CA PHE A 93 -1.25 1.48 -16.36
C PHE A 93 -1.46 3.01 -16.53
N PRO A 94 -2.10 3.73 -15.58
CA PRO A 94 -2.24 5.18 -15.70
C PRO A 94 -0.90 5.93 -15.63
N LEU A 95 0.08 5.45 -14.85
CA LEU A 95 1.39 6.09 -14.75
C LEU A 95 2.13 6.05 -16.08
N PHE A 96 2.16 4.90 -16.74
CA PHE A 96 2.74 4.80 -18.08
C PHE A 96 1.92 5.58 -19.11
N GLY A 97 0.59 5.59 -19.01
CA GLY A 97 -0.26 6.40 -19.89
C GLY A 97 0.06 7.89 -19.76
N ARG A 98 0.17 8.41 -18.53
CA ARG A 98 0.56 9.81 -18.26
C ARG A 98 2.00 10.09 -18.70
N PHE A 99 2.91 9.13 -18.58
CA PHE A 99 4.26 9.25 -19.10
C PHE A 99 4.26 9.38 -20.62
N ILE A 100 3.56 8.49 -21.33
CA ILE A 100 3.45 8.52 -22.81
C ILE A 100 2.81 9.84 -23.27
N GLN A 101 1.71 10.27 -22.65
CA GLN A 101 1.07 11.54 -22.95
C GLN A 101 2.05 12.70 -22.78
N SER A 102 2.71 12.79 -21.64
CA SER A 102 3.61 13.91 -21.32
C SER A 102 4.88 13.92 -22.18
N ALA A 103 5.37 12.75 -22.59
CA ALA A 103 6.60 12.65 -23.39
C ALA A 103 6.35 12.89 -24.90
N PHE A 104 5.25 12.36 -25.44
CA PHE A 104 5.07 12.27 -26.90
C PHE A 104 3.85 13.01 -27.44
N TYR A 105 2.84 13.30 -26.61
CA TYR A 105 1.55 13.81 -27.08
C TYR A 105 1.12 15.13 -26.41
N LYS A 106 1.97 15.75 -25.60
CA LYS A 106 1.61 16.90 -24.80
C LYS A 106 1.15 18.09 -25.61
N ASP A 107 1.81 18.37 -26.74
CA ASP A 107 1.48 19.52 -27.58
C ASP A 107 0.09 19.38 -28.26
N LYS A 108 -0.37 18.12 -28.43
CA LYS A 108 -1.68 17.83 -29.02
C LYS A 108 -2.78 17.59 -27.98
N TYR A 109 -2.41 17.06 -26.83
CA TYR A 109 -3.31 16.75 -25.72
C TYR A 109 -2.68 17.26 -24.42
N PRO A 110 -2.97 18.50 -24.03
CA PRO A 110 -2.32 19.14 -22.89
C PRO A 110 -2.64 18.46 -21.55
N THR A 111 -3.84 17.86 -21.43
CA THR A 111 -4.25 17.09 -20.22
C THR A 111 -4.26 15.60 -20.49
N PHE A 112 -4.18 14.79 -19.43
CA PHE A 112 -4.30 13.34 -19.54
C PHE A 112 -5.73 12.92 -19.88
N GLU A 113 -6.72 13.69 -19.42
CA GLU A 113 -8.13 13.48 -19.74
C GLU A 113 -8.37 13.60 -21.25
N ASP A 114 -7.90 14.67 -21.90
CA ASP A 114 -8.00 14.85 -23.36
C ASP A 114 -7.32 13.70 -24.11
N PHE A 115 -6.15 13.24 -23.62
CA PHE A 115 -5.43 12.12 -24.21
C PHE A 115 -6.18 10.80 -24.05
N THR A 116 -6.79 10.59 -22.88
CA THR A 116 -7.56 9.38 -22.58
C THR A 116 -8.79 9.28 -23.49
N GLU A 117 -9.56 10.33 -23.60
CA GLU A 117 -10.75 10.35 -24.46
C GLU A 117 -10.40 10.19 -25.94
N ALA A 118 -9.34 10.86 -26.41
CA ALA A 118 -8.97 10.88 -27.81
C ALA A 118 -8.21 9.63 -28.27
N LYS A 119 -7.32 9.07 -27.46
CA LYS A 119 -6.36 8.04 -27.87
C LYS A 119 -6.27 6.85 -26.92
N TRP A 120 -6.22 7.08 -25.61
CA TRP A 120 -5.92 6.01 -24.63
C TRP A 120 -7.08 5.02 -24.51
N HIS A 121 -8.32 5.50 -24.46
CA HIS A 121 -9.51 4.63 -24.42
C HIS A 121 -9.84 4.00 -25.77
N LYS A 122 -9.40 4.60 -26.89
CA LYS A 122 -9.48 3.92 -28.16
C LYS A 122 -8.48 2.75 -28.13
N ALA A 123 -8.97 1.55 -28.38
CA ALA A 123 -8.27 0.27 -28.27
C ALA A 123 -6.86 0.17 -28.91
N TYR A 124 -6.44 1.17 -29.68
CA TYR A 124 -5.22 1.16 -30.46
C TYR A 124 -3.93 1.30 -29.64
N ILE A 125 -3.97 1.98 -28.49
CA ILE A 125 -2.78 2.18 -27.64
C ILE A 125 -2.92 1.41 -26.35
N LYS A 126 -4.07 1.51 -25.67
CA LYS A 126 -4.29 0.89 -24.36
C LYS A 126 -4.19 -0.65 -24.44
N PHE A 127 -4.81 -1.27 -25.44
CA PHE A 127 -4.86 -2.73 -25.54
C PHE A 127 -3.50 -3.37 -25.87
N PRO A 128 -2.76 -2.98 -26.91
CA PRO A 128 -1.43 -3.54 -27.16
C PRO A 128 -0.47 -3.30 -26.01
N PHE A 129 -0.51 -2.10 -25.41
CA PHE A 129 0.31 -1.75 -24.27
C PHE A 129 -0.01 -2.65 -23.05
N PHE A 130 -1.30 -2.87 -22.77
CA PHE A 130 -1.76 -3.77 -21.74
C PHE A 130 -1.25 -5.20 -21.95
N VAL A 131 -1.40 -5.74 -23.15
CA VAL A 131 -0.96 -7.11 -23.46
C VAL A 131 0.55 -7.26 -23.31
N VAL A 132 1.33 -6.34 -23.89
CA VAL A 132 2.80 -6.40 -23.83
C VAL A 132 3.31 -6.22 -22.41
N LEU A 133 2.80 -5.24 -21.68
CA LEU A 133 3.25 -4.98 -20.31
C LEU A 133 2.91 -6.16 -19.38
N THR A 134 1.70 -6.71 -19.49
CA THR A 134 1.29 -7.88 -18.70
C THR A 134 2.12 -9.11 -19.08
N PHE A 135 2.45 -9.30 -20.37
CA PHE A 135 3.32 -10.38 -20.80
C PHE A 135 4.73 -10.27 -20.17
N LEU A 136 5.34 -9.07 -20.23
CA LEU A 136 6.64 -8.83 -19.58
C LEU A 136 6.58 -9.07 -18.07
N LEU A 137 5.48 -8.70 -17.44
CA LEU A 137 5.25 -8.98 -16.02
C LEU A 137 5.16 -10.49 -15.74
N CYS A 138 4.46 -11.25 -16.60
CA CYS A 138 4.42 -12.70 -16.48
C CYS A 138 5.83 -13.30 -16.50
N LEU A 139 6.71 -12.83 -17.40
CA LEU A 139 8.10 -13.30 -17.46
C LEU A 139 8.85 -13.04 -16.15
N LEU A 140 8.65 -11.88 -15.51
CA LEU A 140 9.25 -11.59 -14.19
C LEU A 140 8.65 -12.48 -13.09
N CYS A 141 7.35 -12.71 -13.10
CA CYS A 141 6.67 -13.56 -12.12
C CYS A 141 7.01 -15.06 -12.26
N LEU A 142 7.51 -15.51 -13.41
CA LEU A 142 8.01 -16.87 -13.60
C LEU A 142 9.31 -17.15 -12.85
N ILE A 143 10.05 -16.13 -12.42
CA ILE A 143 11.28 -16.28 -11.64
C ILE A 143 10.93 -16.99 -10.32
N LYS A 144 11.59 -18.13 -10.07
CA LYS A 144 11.33 -18.97 -8.90
C LYS A 144 12.04 -18.47 -7.65
N ASP A 145 13.18 -17.84 -7.81
CA ASP A 145 14.02 -17.37 -6.71
C ASP A 145 13.87 -15.84 -6.55
N ILE A 146 13.17 -15.43 -5.49
CA ILE A 146 12.91 -14.03 -5.20
C ILE A 146 14.19 -13.24 -4.86
N ASN A 147 15.25 -13.90 -4.41
CA ASN A 147 16.51 -13.23 -4.09
C ASN A 147 17.15 -12.59 -5.33
N LYS A 148 16.88 -13.11 -6.51
CA LYS A 148 17.33 -12.51 -7.80
C LYS A 148 16.71 -11.14 -8.05
N LEU A 149 15.61 -10.81 -7.37
CA LEU A 149 14.89 -9.54 -7.49
C LEU A 149 15.22 -8.55 -6.36
N ASN A 150 16.21 -8.83 -5.51
CA ASN A 150 16.58 -7.93 -4.41
C ASN A 150 16.97 -6.52 -4.89
N PHE A 151 17.46 -6.37 -6.15
CA PHE A 151 17.75 -5.07 -6.73
C PHE A 151 16.49 -4.19 -6.87
N SER A 152 15.30 -4.80 -6.99
CA SER A 152 14.04 -4.06 -7.08
C SER A 152 13.75 -3.23 -5.83
N ALA A 153 14.19 -3.71 -4.66
CA ALA A 153 14.05 -2.98 -3.42
C ALA A 153 14.84 -1.66 -3.42
N TYR A 154 16.04 -1.65 -4.01
CA TYR A 154 16.85 -0.41 -4.14
C TYR A 154 16.22 0.56 -5.13
N ILE A 155 15.73 0.05 -6.27
CA ILE A 155 15.01 0.88 -7.25
C ILE A 155 13.75 1.47 -6.61
N GLY A 156 12.99 0.67 -5.84
CA GLY A 156 11.79 1.11 -5.14
C GLY A 156 12.05 2.27 -4.19
N VAL A 157 13.03 2.11 -3.31
CA VAL A 157 13.41 3.17 -2.35
C VAL A 157 13.92 4.42 -3.07
N ALA A 158 14.78 4.26 -4.08
CA ALA A 158 15.29 5.37 -4.87
C ALA A 158 14.17 6.14 -5.59
N ALA A 159 13.20 5.43 -6.18
CA ALA A 159 12.06 6.03 -6.86
C ALA A 159 11.17 6.84 -5.89
N VAL A 160 10.90 6.30 -4.70
CA VAL A 160 10.12 6.99 -3.66
C VAL A 160 10.86 8.24 -3.18
N ILE A 161 12.15 8.11 -2.84
CA ILE A 161 12.96 9.26 -2.37
C ILE A 161 13.04 10.33 -3.45
N TYR A 162 13.33 9.97 -4.69
CA TYR A 162 13.37 10.91 -5.81
C TYR A 162 12.04 11.66 -5.95
N THR A 163 10.92 10.94 -5.96
CA THR A 163 9.59 11.54 -6.10
C THR A 163 9.26 12.46 -4.94
N LEU A 164 9.60 12.08 -3.70
CA LEU A 164 9.41 12.94 -2.53
C LEU A 164 10.26 14.21 -2.61
N LEU A 165 11.50 14.11 -3.08
CA LEU A 165 12.36 15.28 -3.30
C LEU A 165 11.77 16.22 -4.35
N VAL A 166 11.27 15.70 -5.48
CA VAL A 166 10.60 16.50 -6.50
C VAL A 166 9.39 17.23 -5.92
N VAL A 167 8.51 16.50 -5.21
CA VAL A 167 7.33 17.11 -4.58
C VAL A 167 7.72 18.16 -3.54
N MET A 168 8.75 17.89 -2.72
CA MET A 168 9.23 18.80 -1.68
C MET A 168 9.83 20.10 -2.28
N ILE A 169 10.66 19.99 -3.31
CA ILE A 169 11.28 21.16 -3.95
C ILE A 169 10.24 22.02 -4.65
N GLU A 170 9.28 21.39 -5.29
CA GLU A 170 8.30 22.09 -6.13
C GLU A 170 7.05 22.54 -5.38
N CYS A 171 6.75 22.00 -4.18
CA CYS A 171 5.50 22.26 -3.45
C CYS A 171 5.24 23.77 -3.24
N HIS A 172 6.26 24.55 -2.88
CA HIS A 172 6.12 26.00 -2.67
C HIS A 172 5.68 26.74 -3.95
N GLY A 173 6.29 26.38 -5.07
CA GLY A 173 5.95 27.00 -6.35
C GLY A 173 4.54 26.61 -6.83
N TYR A 174 4.09 25.37 -6.56
CA TYR A 174 2.72 24.94 -6.84
C TYR A 174 1.70 25.62 -5.92
N TYR A 175 2.01 25.71 -4.62
CA TYR A 175 1.17 26.44 -3.66
C TYR A 175 0.93 27.90 -4.08
N LYS A 176 2.00 28.60 -4.49
CA LYS A 176 1.90 29.97 -5.00
C LYS A 176 1.05 30.05 -6.27
N TYR A 177 1.28 29.16 -7.23
CA TYR A 177 0.52 29.08 -8.47
C TYR A 177 -0.98 28.89 -8.22
N TYR A 178 -1.38 27.94 -7.37
CA TYR A 178 -2.79 27.72 -7.05
C TYR A 178 -3.40 28.87 -6.24
N LYS A 179 -2.64 29.51 -5.35
CA LYS A 179 -3.12 30.66 -4.58
C LYS A 179 -3.38 31.91 -5.45
N GLU A 180 -2.59 32.06 -6.51
CA GLU A 180 -2.69 33.20 -7.42
C GLU A 180 -3.71 33.01 -8.54
N ASN A 181 -4.05 31.77 -8.88
CA ASN A 181 -4.96 31.44 -9.98
C ASN A 181 -6.42 31.72 -9.63
N LYS A 182 -7.07 32.55 -10.46
CA LYS A 182 -8.47 33.02 -10.29
C LYS A 182 -9.52 31.88 -10.26
N TYR A 183 -9.26 30.75 -10.85
CA TYR A 183 -10.16 29.57 -10.88
C TYR A 183 -10.60 29.10 -9.49
N ILE A 184 -9.76 29.33 -8.47
CA ILE A 184 -10.00 28.94 -7.08
C ILE A 184 -10.83 30.00 -6.33
N LYS A 185 -10.89 31.25 -6.82
CA LYS A 185 -11.58 32.33 -6.13
C LYS A 185 -13.09 32.38 -6.40
N GLU A 186 -13.57 31.70 -7.43
CA GLU A 186 -14.99 31.69 -7.79
C GLU A 186 -15.80 30.63 -7.06
N ASP A 187 -15.16 29.49 -6.69
CA ASP A 187 -15.82 28.44 -5.90
C ASP A 187 -15.49 28.60 -4.40
N LYS A 188 -16.38 29.32 -3.70
CA LYS A 188 -16.28 29.54 -2.24
C LYS A 188 -16.31 28.28 -1.39
N SER A 189 -16.57 27.13 -1.97
CA SER A 189 -16.67 25.83 -1.29
C SER A 189 -15.31 25.14 -1.09
N THR A 190 -14.25 25.60 -1.77
CA THR A 190 -12.94 24.94 -1.77
C THR A 190 -11.90 25.74 -0.99
N HIS A 191 -11.98 25.70 0.33
CA HIS A 191 -10.89 26.19 1.19
C HIS A 191 -9.92 25.05 1.56
N PRO A 192 -8.60 25.33 1.70
CA PRO A 192 -7.66 24.35 2.22
C PRO A 192 -8.06 23.89 3.63
N ASN A 193 -8.19 22.60 3.84
CA ASN A 193 -8.55 22.07 5.15
C ASN A 193 -7.30 21.86 6.02
N TRP A 194 -6.94 22.84 6.84
CA TRP A 194 -5.81 22.74 7.75
C TRP A 194 -6.11 21.92 9.01
N VAL A 195 -7.25 22.14 9.63
CA VAL A 195 -7.55 21.64 10.99
C VAL A 195 -8.97 21.09 11.13
N ASN A 196 -9.86 21.35 10.17
CA ASN A 196 -11.27 21.02 10.33
C ASN A 196 -11.56 19.53 10.20
N PHE A 197 -11.56 18.82 11.33
CA PHE A 197 -11.90 17.41 11.42
C PHE A 197 -13.42 17.16 11.24
N GLY A 198 -14.23 18.18 11.46
CA GLY A 198 -15.70 18.06 11.38
C GLY A 198 -16.20 17.65 9.99
N ASP A 199 -15.49 18.02 8.94
CA ASP A 199 -15.85 17.64 7.58
C ASP A 199 -15.63 16.14 7.33
N ALA A 200 -14.56 15.56 7.84
CA ALA A 200 -14.30 14.12 7.75
C ALA A 200 -15.35 13.26 8.47
N TRP A 201 -15.97 13.81 9.50
CA TRP A 201 -17.01 13.11 10.26
C TRP A 201 -18.41 13.31 9.68
N LYS A 202 -18.66 14.48 9.10
CA LYS A 202 -19.98 14.84 8.54
C LYS A 202 -20.19 14.34 7.11
N SER A 203 -19.14 14.22 6.32
CA SER A 203 -19.23 13.79 4.92
C SER A 203 -19.06 12.27 4.83
N ASP A 204 -20.16 11.55 4.70
CA ASP A 204 -20.24 10.13 4.33
C ASP A 204 -19.27 9.16 5.02
N LEU A 205 -18.88 9.46 6.28
CA LEU A 205 -17.96 8.65 7.08
C LEU A 205 -16.55 8.49 6.46
N ASP A 206 -16.10 9.47 5.68
CA ASP A 206 -14.79 9.50 5.03
C ASP A 206 -13.61 9.26 6.00
N PHE A 207 -13.80 9.58 7.28
CA PHE A 207 -12.85 9.24 8.33
C PHE A 207 -12.48 7.76 8.34
N PHE A 208 -13.47 6.87 8.32
CA PHE A 208 -13.22 5.43 8.38
C PHE A 208 -12.53 4.92 7.11
N LYS A 209 -12.94 5.43 5.94
CA LYS A 209 -12.29 5.13 4.67
C LYS A 209 -10.82 5.58 4.65
N GLY A 210 -10.54 6.77 5.18
CA GLY A 210 -9.19 7.27 5.32
C GLY A 210 -8.34 6.47 6.31
N MET A 211 -8.93 6.03 7.44
CA MET A 211 -8.24 5.16 8.40
C MET A 211 -7.91 3.79 7.80
N ALA A 212 -8.83 3.18 7.02
CA ALA A 212 -8.55 1.95 6.31
C ALA A 212 -7.35 2.11 5.34
N ASN A 213 -7.27 3.23 4.63
CA ASN A 213 -6.10 3.53 3.78
C ASN A 213 -4.80 3.70 4.58
N LEU A 214 -4.85 4.33 5.77
CA LEU A 214 -3.69 4.42 6.66
C LEU A 214 -3.26 3.04 7.15
N PHE A 215 -4.18 2.13 7.44
CA PHE A 215 -3.85 0.74 7.79
C PHE A 215 -3.11 0.02 6.66
N THR A 216 -3.50 0.25 5.41
CA THR A 216 -2.77 -0.26 4.24
C THR A 216 -1.38 0.34 4.13
N ALA A 217 -1.23 1.65 4.43
CA ALA A 217 0.06 2.34 4.34
C ALA A 217 1.13 1.77 5.29
N TYR A 218 0.72 1.15 6.38
CA TYR A 218 1.60 0.50 7.35
C TYR A 218 1.55 -1.03 7.31
N ALA A 219 0.88 -1.64 6.34
CA ALA A 219 0.70 -3.10 6.24
C ALA A 219 1.97 -3.81 5.76
N CYS A 220 2.91 -4.07 6.66
CA CYS A 220 4.19 -4.71 6.35
C CYS A 220 4.42 -6.05 7.06
N HIS A 221 3.50 -6.49 7.93
CA HIS A 221 3.67 -7.66 8.80
C HIS A 221 4.07 -8.95 8.08
N PRO A 222 3.48 -9.31 6.92
CA PRO A 222 3.86 -10.55 6.25
C PRO A 222 5.34 -10.61 5.86
N GLY A 223 5.95 -9.45 5.56
CA GLY A 223 7.35 -9.35 5.20
C GLY A 223 8.32 -9.28 6.40
N ILE A 224 7.81 -9.07 7.61
CA ILE A 224 8.63 -8.93 8.82
C ILE A 224 9.17 -10.28 9.31
N PHE A 225 8.36 -11.34 9.26
CA PHE A 225 8.73 -12.65 9.80
C PHE A 225 9.90 -13.31 9.07
N PRO A 226 9.96 -13.33 7.72
CA PRO A 226 11.14 -13.81 7.01
C PRO A 226 12.41 -13.02 7.32
N VAL A 227 12.29 -11.70 7.58
CA VAL A 227 13.42 -10.87 8.00
C VAL A 227 13.90 -11.27 9.40
N TYR A 228 12.96 -11.47 10.33
CA TYR A 228 13.29 -11.89 11.69
C TYR A 228 13.95 -13.27 11.73
N ALA A 229 13.54 -14.18 10.87
CA ALA A 229 14.16 -15.51 10.75
C ALA A 229 15.67 -15.42 10.52
N GLY A 230 16.14 -14.47 9.71
CA GLY A 230 17.56 -14.22 9.49
C GLY A 230 18.34 -13.76 10.73
N PHE A 231 17.68 -13.14 11.71
CA PHE A 231 18.31 -12.71 12.98
C PHE A 231 18.28 -13.78 14.08
N LYS A 232 17.36 -14.75 13.96
CA LYS A 232 17.08 -15.75 15.00
C LYS A 232 18.19 -16.77 15.17
N HIS A 233 18.93 -17.09 14.10
CA HIS A 233 19.87 -18.21 14.08
C HIS A 233 21.08 -18.08 15.02
N ASN A 234 21.48 -16.89 15.45
CA ASN A 234 22.69 -16.69 16.25
C ASN A 234 22.42 -16.61 17.77
N ASN A 235 21.34 -15.97 18.19
CA ASN A 235 20.91 -15.84 19.59
C ASN A 235 19.48 -15.31 19.64
N PRO A 236 18.48 -16.08 20.12
CA PRO A 236 17.08 -15.67 20.11
C PRO A 236 16.82 -14.34 20.85
N ASN A 237 17.40 -14.15 22.02
CA ASN A 237 17.19 -12.91 22.82
C ASN A 237 17.81 -11.69 22.15
N LYS A 238 19.01 -11.86 21.56
CA LYS A 238 19.66 -10.79 20.81
C LYS A 238 18.89 -10.48 19.54
N GLY A 239 18.45 -11.51 18.82
CA GLY A 239 17.65 -11.36 17.60
C GLY A 239 16.34 -10.60 17.84
N VAL A 240 15.63 -10.88 18.94
CA VAL A 240 14.41 -10.12 19.34
C VAL A 240 14.73 -8.65 19.58
N ARG A 241 15.82 -8.35 20.31
CA ARG A 241 16.21 -6.96 20.61
C ARG A 241 16.58 -6.21 19.32
N GLU A 242 17.38 -6.82 18.46
CA GLU A 242 17.80 -6.23 17.19
C GLU A 242 16.60 -5.99 16.27
N MET A 243 15.68 -6.97 16.19
CA MET A 243 14.48 -6.83 15.38
C MET A 243 13.54 -5.73 15.90
N LYS A 244 13.32 -5.63 17.22
CA LYS A 244 12.53 -4.53 17.82
C LYS A 244 13.15 -3.17 17.52
N LEU A 245 14.47 -3.04 17.67
CA LEU A 245 15.17 -1.79 17.38
C LEU A 245 15.10 -1.45 15.89
N GLY A 246 15.35 -2.42 15.02
CA GLY A 246 15.25 -2.24 13.57
C GLY A 246 13.83 -1.85 13.13
N THR A 247 12.80 -2.48 13.71
CA THR A 247 11.40 -2.14 13.44
C THR A 247 11.06 -0.74 13.96
N LEU A 248 11.56 -0.34 15.13
CA LEU A 248 11.37 1.01 15.67
C LEU A 248 11.96 2.06 14.72
N PHE A 249 13.21 1.89 14.30
CA PHE A 249 13.84 2.80 13.35
C PHE A 249 13.11 2.83 12.01
N ALA A 250 12.72 1.67 11.47
CA ALA A 250 11.96 1.60 10.24
C ALA A 250 10.61 2.33 10.35
N THR A 251 9.89 2.16 11.46
CA THR A 251 8.61 2.83 11.70
C THR A 251 8.79 4.34 11.83
N ILE A 252 9.79 4.81 12.59
CA ILE A 252 10.08 6.24 12.72
C ILE A 252 10.43 6.85 11.36
N LEU A 253 11.32 6.21 10.60
CA LEU A 253 11.72 6.68 9.28
C LEU A 253 10.53 6.71 8.30
N THR A 254 9.72 5.65 8.26
CA THR A 254 8.51 5.58 7.43
C THR A 254 7.51 6.67 7.81
N THR A 255 7.26 6.88 9.10
CA THR A 255 6.34 7.92 9.58
C THR A 255 6.87 9.32 9.24
N ALA A 256 8.17 9.57 9.35
CA ALA A 256 8.78 10.83 8.94
C ALA A 256 8.62 11.08 7.43
N LEU A 257 8.82 10.07 6.60
CA LEU A 257 8.60 10.17 5.15
C LEU A 257 7.12 10.39 4.81
N HIS A 258 6.21 9.75 5.56
CA HIS A 258 4.78 10.02 5.44
C HIS A 258 4.45 11.48 5.81
N PHE A 259 5.04 12.05 6.86
CA PHE A 259 4.82 13.47 7.22
C PHE A 259 5.31 14.42 6.12
N ILE A 260 6.50 14.18 5.58
CA ILE A 260 7.01 14.94 4.44
C ILE A 260 6.03 14.86 3.26
N SER A 261 5.58 13.66 2.94
CA SER A 261 4.61 13.45 1.87
C SER A 261 3.26 14.13 2.14
N ILE A 262 2.70 14.00 3.35
CA ILE A 262 1.44 14.64 3.75
C ILE A 262 1.54 16.15 3.56
N ILE A 263 2.57 16.78 4.14
CA ILE A 263 2.74 18.25 4.10
C ILE A 263 2.99 18.74 2.68
N CYS A 264 3.97 18.14 1.99
CA CYS A 264 4.36 18.62 0.67
C CYS A 264 3.29 18.34 -0.40
N SER A 265 2.61 17.19 -0.33
CA SER A 265 1.52 16.87 -1.26
C SER A 265 0.31 17.79 -1.02
N PHE A 266 -0.03 18.06 0.24
CA PHE A 266 -1.10 19.01 0.58
C PHE A 266 -0.77 20.42 0.08
N LEU A 267 0.45 20.90 0.29
CA LEU A 267 0.89 22.21 -0.21
C LEU A 267 0.95 22.28 -1.74
N THR A 268 1.14 21.14 -2.40
CA THR A 268 1.17 21.09 -3.88
C THR A 268 -0.19 21.42 -4.48
N ASP A 269 -1.28 20.86 -3.95
CA ASP A 269 -2.66 21.17 -4.35
C ASP A 269 -3.60 21.05 -3.14
N PRO A 270 -3.77 22.14 -2.37
CA PRO A 270 -4.59 22.12 -1.17
C PRO A 270 -6.10 22.25 -1.45
N TYR A 271 -6.49 22.54 -2.68
CA TYR A 271 -7.88 22.84 -3.05
C TYR A 271 -8.57 21.66 -3.74
N THR A 272 -7.94 21.12 -4.78
CA THR A 272 -8.48 20.02 -5.61
C THR A 272 -7.44 18.91 -5.81
N PRO A 273 -6.99 18.26 -4.72
CA PRO A 273 -5.94 17.28 -4.83
C PRO A 273 -6.38 16.08 -5.67
N GLU A 274 -5.53 15.70 -6.61
CA GLU A 274 -5.64 14.43 -7.32
C GLU A 274 -5.50 13.25 -6.36
N ASP A 275 -6.03 12.08 -6.72
CA ASP A 275 -5.92 10.85 -5.91
C ASP A 275 -4.48 10.52 -5.50
N LEU A 276 -3.55 10.83 -6.37
CA LEU A 276 -2.12 10.71 -6.15
C LEU A 276 -1.42 12.01 -6.53
N VAL A 277 -0.52 12.48 -5.67
CA VAL A 277 0.27 13.69 -5.96
C VAL A 277 1.09 13.58 -7.25
N ILE A 278 1.47 12.35 -7.64
CA ILE A 278 2.17 12.08 -8.90
C ILE A 278 1.28 12.26 -10.15
N TYR A 279 -0.04 12.40 -9.97
CA TYR A 279 -0.99 12.69 -11.06
C TYR A 279 -1.21 14.20 -11.25
N ARG A 280 -0.67 15.04 -10.37
CA ARG A 280 -0.85 16.49 -10.42
C ARG A 280 -0.65 17.06 -11.84
N LYS A 281 -1.44 18.07 -12.17
CA LYS A 281 -1.30 18.81 -13.44
C LYS A 281 -0.06 19.71 -13.37
N SER A 282 0.62 19.89 -14.49
CA SER A 282 1.77 20.81 -14.56
C SER A 282 1.29 22.27 -14.55
N LYS A 283 2.11 23.16 -13.98
CA LYS A 283 1.86 24.62 -14.00
C LYS A 283 1.86 25.14 -15.43
N ASP A 284 0.96 26.08 -15.73
CA ASP A 284 0.90 26.81 -16.99
C ASP A 284 0.90 25.91 -18.25
N ASN A 285 0.36 24.70 -18.15
CA ASN A 285 0.48 23.69 -19.18
C ASN A 285 1.94 23.39 -19.58
N GLY A 286 2.92 23.81 -18.78
CA GLY A 286 4.35 23.60 -18.96
C GLY A 286 4.76 22.12 -18.87
N LYS A 287 5.98 21.78 -19.28
CA LYS A 287 6.54 20.43 -19.14
C LYS A 287 7.15 20.28 -17.74
N ASP A 288 6.50 19.52 -16.86
CA ASP A 288 7.06 19.14 -15.56
C ASP A 288 7.94 17.88 -15.74
N ILE A 289 9.15 18.10 -16.24
CA ILE A 289 10.07 17.01 -16.59
C ILE A 289 10.42 16.15 -15.37
N PHE A 290 10.61 16.76 -14.20
CA PHE A 290 10.94 16.03 -12.98
C PHE A 290 9.80 15.10 -12.54
N MET A 291 8.56 15.55 -12.65
CA MET A 291 7.39 14.71 -12.37
C MET A 291 7.19 13.61 -13.44
N VAL A 292 7.50 13.89 -14.70
CA VAL A 292 7.47 12.86 -15.77
C VAL A 292 8.46 11.74 -15.46
N ILE A 293 9.69 12.09 -15.03
CA ILE A 293 10.69 11.12 -14.57
C ILE A 293 10.20 10.34 -13.34
N SER A 294 9.58 11.04 -12.36
CA SER A 294 8.99 10.41 -11.17
C SER A 294 7.95 9.35 -11.55
N ARG A 295 7.04 9.66 -12.48
CA ARG A 295 6.02 8.71 -12.98
C ARG A 295 6.65 7.46 -13.57
N CYS A 296 7.70 7.62 -14.38
CA CYS A 296 8.43 6.50 -14.96
C CYS A 296 9.11 5.65 -13.88
N PHE A 297 9.82 6.28 -12.94
CA PHE A 297 10.52 5.56 -11.87
C PHE A 297 9.57 4.81 -10.94
N ILE A 298 8.44 5.42 -10.56
CA ILE A 298 7.44 4.75 -9.74
C ILE A 298 6.80 3.58 -10.51
N ALA A 299 6.45 3.75 -11.78
CA ALA A 299 5.90 2.68 -12.59
C ALA A 299 6.87 1.49 -12.73
N LEU A 300 8.16 1.76 -12.97
CA LEU A 300 9.20 0.73 -13.01
C LEU A 300 9.42 0.07 -11.66
N SER A 301 9.41 0.86 -10.57
CA SER A 301 9.52 0.33 -9.21
C SER A 301 8.41 -0.66 -8.89
N LEU A 302 7.16 -0.30 -9.19
CA LEU A 302 6.00 -1.17 -9.00
C LEU A 302 6.09 -2.44 -9.85
N PHE A 303 6.49 -2.28 -11.10
CA PHE A 303 6.65 -3.39 -12.03
C PHE A 303 7.64 -4.44 -11.50
N PHE A 304 8.78 -4.02 -10.96
CA PHE A 304 9.77 -4.91 -10.38
C PHE A 304 9.42 -5.40 -8.96
N THR A 305 8.56 -4.70 -8.24
CA THR A 305 8.13 -5.11 -6.89
C THR A 305 6.99 -6.14 -6.93
N LEU A 306 6.18 -6.14 -7.98
CA LEU A 306 4.99 -6.99 -8.09
C LEU A 306 5.28 -8.50 -7.96
N PRO A 307 6.38 -9.07 -8.51
CA PRO A 307 6.73 -10.47 -8.26
C PRO A 307 6.88 -10.83 -6.78
N GLY A 308 7.26 -9.85 -5.93
CA GLY A 308 7.36 -10.04 -4.48
C GLY A 308 6.04 -10.39 -3.81
N TYR A 309 4.92 -9.89 -4.34
CA TYR A 309 3.57 -10.24 -3.88
C TYR A 309 3.03 -11.49 -4.58
N TYR A 310 3.49 -11.73 -5.80
CA TYR A 310 3.10 -12.90 -6.57
C TYR A 310 3.70 -14.20 -6.01
N PHE A 311 4.94 -14.15 -5.53
CA PHE A 311 5.64 -15.34 -5.01
C PHE A 311 4.91 -16.00 -3.82
N PRO A 312 4.54 -15.28 -2.73
CA PRO A 312 3.77 -15.87 -1.63
C PRO A 312 2.38 -16.34 -2.06
N LEU A 313 1.73 -15.64 -2.99
CA LEU A 313 0.45 -16.08 -3.56
C LEU A 313 0.56 -17.45 -4.22
N ARG A 314 1.55 -17.62 -5.11
CA ARG A 314 1.81 -18.87 -5.80
C ARG A 314 2.10 -20.02 -4.82
N LEU A 315 2.92 -19.76 -3.79
CA LEU A 315 3.27 -20.74 -2.78
C LEU A 315 2.04 -21.14 -1.94
N SER A 316 1.23 -20.19 -1.52
CA SER A 316 0.02 -20.45 -0.73
C SER A 316 -1.00 -21.26 -1.53
N ILE A 317 -1.20 -20.97 -2.80
CA ILE A 317 -2.09 -21.73 -3.68
C ILE A 317 -1.52 -23.15 -3.94
N ALA A 318 -0.21 -23.27 -4.19
CA ALA A 318 0.42 -24.58 -4.37
C ALA A 318 0.28 -25.44 -3.11
N ASN A 319 0.46 -24.87 -1.93
CA ASN A 319 0.26 -25.57 -0.65
C ASN A 319 -1.17 -26.06 -0.49
N ALA A 320 -2.17 -25.27 -0.92
CA ALA A 320 -3.57 -25.63 -0.81
C ALA A 320 -3.99 -26.78 -1.77
N PHE A 321 -3.49 -26.75 -3.02
CA PHE A 321 -3.99 -27.64 -4.08
C PHE A 321 -3.02 -28.76 -4.50
N THR A 322 -1.71 -28.57 -4.35
CA THR A 322 -0.70 -29.51 -4.84
C THR A 322 0.23 -30.05 -3.74
N GLY A 323 -0.11 -29.79 -2.47
CA GLY A 323 0.74 -30.18 -1.35
C GLY A 323 2.13 -29.51 -1.38
N GLY A 324 2.22 -28.29 -1.91
CA GLY A 324 3.44 -27.50 -1.99
C GLY A 324 4.33 -27.80 -3.20
N LYS A 325 3.96 -28.75 -4.06
CA LYS A 325 4.74 -29.08 -5.27
C LYS A 325 4.41 -28.11 -6.41
N ILE A 326 5.39 -27.31 -6.81
CA ILE A 326 5.26 -26.37 -7.93
C ILE A 326 5.90 -27.00 -9.17
N THR A 327 5.08 -27.65 -10.02
CA THR A 327 5.51 -28.15 -11.34
C THR A 327 5.73 -26.98 -12.30
N ASN A 328 6.53 -27.18 -13.37
CA ASN A 328 6.73 -26.13 -14.38
C ASN A 328 5.43 -25.73 -15.07
N THR A 329 4.60 -26.72 -15.42
CA THR A 329 3.29 -26.47 -16.06
C THR A 329 2.37 -25.66 -15.16
N PHE A 330 2.27 -26.04 -13.87
CA PHE A 330 1.50 -25.25 -12.88
C PHE A 330 2.03 -23.83 -12.78
N ASN A 331 3.35 -23.66 -12.66
CA ASN A 331 3.97 -22.33 -12.56
C ASN A 331 3.61 -21.43 -13.74
N ILE A 332 3.76 -21.94 -14.97
CA ILE A 332 3.47 -21.17 -16.20
C ILE A 332 1.97 -20.86 -16.27
N ALA A 333 1.12 -21.87 -16.23
CA ALA A 333 -0.33 -21.68 -16.39
C ALA A 333 -0.90 -20.74 -15.30
N PHE A 334 -0.54 -20.97 -14.04
CA PHE A 334 -1.00 -20.15 -12.92
C PHE A 334 -0.52 -18.70 -13.07
N THR A 335 0.74 -18.47 -13.49
CA THR A 335 1.28 -17.12 -13.69
C THR A 335 0.49 -16.36 -14.76
N PHE A 336 0.32 -16.95 -15.93
CA PHE A 336 -0.39 -16.27 -17.03
C PHE A 336 -1.84 -16.00 -16.67
N ILE A 337 -2.57 -17.01 -16.16
CA ILE A 337 -3.98 -16.84 -15.78
C ILE A 337 -4.12 -15.74 -14.72
N THR A 338 -3.32 -15.79 -13.65
CA THR A 338 -3.42 -14.81 -12.55
C THR A 338 -3.05 -13.40 -13.01
N CYS A 339 -1.93 -13.22 -13.70
CA CYS A 339 -1.50 -11.89 -14.13
C CYS A 339 -2.50 -11.26 -15.11
N TYR A 340 -2.98 -12.01 -16.10
CA TYR A 340 -3.95 -11.48 -17.05
C TYR A 340 -5.33 -11.24 -16.42
N ALA A 341 -5.79 -12.10 -15.52
CA ALA A 341 -7.03 -11.88 -14.79
C ALA A 341 -6.97 -10.62 -13.92
N CYS A 342 -5.89 -10.46 -13.13
CA CYS A 342 -5.69 -9.25 -12.31
C CYS A 342 -5.56 -8.00 -13.17
N ALA A 343 -4.85 -8.09 -14.30
CA ALA A 343 -4.69 -6.98 -15.22
C ALA A 343 -6.02 -6.59 -15.89
N ALA A 344 -6.85 -7.56 -16.27
CA ALA A 344 -8.18 -7.30 -16.82
C ALA A 344 -9.05 -6.55 -15.80
N VAL A 345 -9.09 -7.00 -14.55
CA VAL A 345 -9.83 -6.30 -13.48
C VAL A 345 -9.29 -4.89 -13.29
N ALA A 346 -7.96 -4.72 -13.17
CA ALA A 346 -7.33 -3.41 -12.98
C ALA A 346 -7.51 -2.45 -14.17
N SER A 347 -7.76 -2.96 -15.37
CA SER A 347 -8.03 -2.13 -16.54
C SER A 347 -9.45 -1.56 -16.60
N VAL A 348 -10.39 -2.21 -15.91
CA VAL A 348 -11.80 -1.81 -15.83
C VAL A 348 -12.05 -0.98 -14.56
N TYR A 349 -11.44 -1.38 -13.45
CA TYR A 349 -11.60 -0.73 -12.17
C TYR A 349 -10.26 -0.11 -11.74
N ASP A 350 -10.13 1.20 -11.91
CA ASP A 350 -8.91 1.97 -11.67
C ASP A 350 -8.95 2.85 -10.40
N LYS A 351 -9.99 2.69 -9.56
CA LYS A 351 -10.17 3.44 -8.31
C LYS A 351 -9.19 2.99 -7.23
N ILE A 352 -7.96 3.49 -7.26
CA ILE A 352 -6.83 3.08 -6.40
C ILE A 352 -7.13 3.26 -4.92
N LEU A 353 -7.75 4.38 -4.54
CA LEU A 353 -8.10 4.66 -3.15
C LEU A 353 -9.04 3.60 -2.56
N ASN A 354 -9.92 3.04 -3.38
CA ASN A 354 -10.85 2.01 -2.96
C ASN A 354 -10.14 0.67 -2.76
N TYR A 355 -9.20 0.29 -3.67
CA TYR A 355 -8.33 -0.88 -3.42
C TYR A 355 -7.60 -0.77 -2.09
N LEU A 356 -7.00 0.39 -1.78
CA LEU A 356 -6.31 0.61 -0.53
C LEU A 356 -7.26 0.52 0.68
N SER A 357 -8.48 1.04 0.56
CA SER A 357 -9.50 0.93 1.61
C SER A 357 -9.93 -0.51 1.83
N TYR A 358 -10.09 -1.31 0.78
CA TYR A 358 -10.45 -2.73 0.91
C TYR A 358 -9.32 -3.54 1.55
N ILE A 359 -8.07 -3.31 1.12
CA ILE A 359 -6.90 -3.97 1.71
C ILE A 359 -6.79 -3.61 3.19
N GLY A 360 -6.87 -2.33 3.55
CA GLY A 360 -6.75 -1.87 4.93
C GLY A 360 -7.93 -2.30 5.80
N GLY A 361 -9.15 -2.14 5.29
CA GLY A 361 -10.37 -2.38 6.03
C GLY A 361 -10.67 -3.85 6.28
N PHE A 362 -10.54 -4.69 5.27
CA PHE A 362 -10.93 -6.10 5.38
C PHE A 362 -9.78 -7.08 5.56
N ILE A 363 -8.57 -6.73 5.13
CA ILE A 363 -7.46 -7.69 5.10
C ILE A 363 -6.39 -7.33 6.13
N SER A 364 -5.88 -6.09 6.09
CA SER A 364 -4.77 -5.68 6.96
C SER A 364 -5.13 -5.72 8.44
N VAL A 365 -6.39 -5.42 8.81
CA VAL A 365 -6.85 -5.49 10.20
C VAL A 365 -6.72 -6.90 10.79
N PHE A 366 -6.90 -7.93 9.99
CA PHE A 366 -6.71 -9.32 10.41
C PHE A 366 -5.23 -9.71 10.42
N ILE A 367 -4.53 -9.50 9.31
CA ILE A 367 -3.13 -9.96 9.14
C ILE A 367 -2.17 -9.17 10.03
N CYS A 368 -2.36 -7.84 10.11
CA CYS A 368 -1.40 -6.95 10.76
C CYS A 368 -1.72 -6.66 12.23
N TYR A 369 -2.98 -6.70 12.62
CA TYR A 369 -3.37 -6.34 13.99
C TYR A 369 -3.90 -7.52 14.79
N LEU A 370 -4.89 -8.27 14.30
CA LEU A 370 -5.51 -9.35 15.06
C LEU A 370 -4.57 -10.53 15.27
N ILE A 371 -4.09 -11.12 14.18
CA ILE A 371 -3.36 -12.40 14.23
C ILE A 371 -2.04 -12.32 15.01
N PRO A 372 -1.17 -11.28 14.83
CA PRO A 372 0.06 -11.16 15.60
C PRO A 372 -0.18 -11.01 17.10
N VAL A 373 -1.22 -10.26 17.49
CA VAL A 373 -1.58 -10.07 18.89
C VAL A 373 -2.15 -11.35 19.49
N LEU A 374 -3.05 -12.04 18.79
CA LEU A 374 -3.56 -13.34 19.25
C LEU A 374 -2.43 -14.36 19.41
N ALA A 375 -1.56 -14.51 18.42
CA ALA A 375 -0.42 -15.42 18.51
C ALA A 375 0.46 -15.12 19.74
N TYR A 376 0.69 -13.83 20.03
CA TYR A 376 1.42 -13.41 21.21
C TYR A 376 0.70 -13.75 22.52
N LEU A 377 -0.61 -13.46 22.60
CA LEU A 377 -1.40 -13.74 23.81
C LEU A 377 -1.43 -15.24 24.13
N TYR A 378 -1.67 -16.07 23.13
CA TYR A 378 -1.61 -17.54 23.32
C TYR A 378 -0.19 -18.04 23.65
N SER A 379 0.85 -17.39 23.15
CA SER A 379 2.23 -17.72 23.48
C SER A 379 2.60 -17.48 24.96
N LYS A 380 1.85 -16.64 25.67
CA LYS A 380 2.03 -16.39 27.12
C LYS A 380 1.53 -17.55 27.99
N LYS A 381 0.63 -18.39 27.46
CA LYS A 381 -0.07 -19.43 28.24
C LYS A 381 -0.83 -18.89 29.46
N GLU A 382 -1.22 -17.61 29.43
CA GLU A 382 -2.02 -16.96 30.46
C GLU A 382 -3.48 -16.85 30.02
N PRO A 383 -4.46 -16.81 30.95
CA PRO A 383 -5.86 -16.64 30.59
C PRO A 383 -6.09 -15.30 29.86
N LEU A 384 -6.89 -15.33 28.79
CA LEU A 384 -7.24 -14.13 28.02
C LEU A 384 -8.01 -13.09 28.84
N THR A 385 -8.69 -13.53 29.91
CA THR A 385 -9.44 -12.68 30.84
C THR A 385 -8.56 -11.84 31.76
N LYS A 386 -7.23 -12.09 31.81
CA LYS A 386 -6.30 -11.25 32.55
C LYS A 386 -6.37 -9.82 32.02
N TRP A 387 -6.47 -8.83 32.91
CA TRP A 387 -6.70 -7.42 32.54
C TRP A 387 -5.81 -6.89 31.41
N ASN A 388 -4.51 -7.16 31.49
CA ASN A 388 -3.56 -6.74 30.45
C ASN A 388 -3.84 -7.40 29.07
N ASN A 389 -4.25 -8.66 29.06
CA ASN A 389 -4.59 -9.37 27.83
C ASN A 389 -5.91 -8.88 27.25
N LEU A 390 -6.87 -8.58 28.13
CA LEU A 390 -8.17 -8.01 27.76
C LEU A 390 -8.01 -6.63 27.11
N LEU A 391 -7.16 -5.77 27.66
CA LEU A 391 -6.86 -4.46 27.07
C LEU A 391 -6.27 -4.57 25.67
N GLU A 392 -5.34 -5.51 25.43
CA GLU A 392 -4.78 -5.77 24.10
C GLU A 392 -5.88 -6.22 23.11
N LEU A 393 -6.81 -7.08 23.55
CA LEU A 393 -7.93 -7.53 22.72
C LEU A 393 -8.92 -6.41 22.41
N ILE A 394 -9.24 -5.57 23.38
CA ILE A 394 -10.12 -4.41 23.21
C ILE A 394 -9.49 -3.44 22.19
N ALA A 395 -8.20 -3.13 22.33
CA ALA A 395 -7.50 -2.25 21.40
C ALA A 395 -7.56 -2.79 19.96
N VAL A 396 -7.28 -4.08 19.78
CA VAL A 396 -7.38 -4.72 18.45
C VAL A 396 -8.83 -4.73 17.95
N GLY A 397 -9.82 -4.98 18.83
CA GLY A 397 -11.23 -4.94 18.47
C GLY A 397 -11.66 -3.58 17.92
N ILE A 398 -11.20 -2.48 18.54
CA ILE A 398 -11.46 -1.12 18.05
C ILE A 398 -10.87 -0.91 16.67
N LEU A 399 -9.62 -1.36 16.44
CA LEU A 399 -8.97 -1.24 15.13
C LEU A 399 -9.72 -2.01 14.03
N ILE A 400 -10.21 -3.22 14.36
CA ILE A 400 -11.01 -4.04 13.45
C ILE A 400 -12.32 -3.32 13.09
N ILE A 401 -13.02 -2.77 14.08
CA ILE A 401 -14.27 -2.04 13.85
C ILE A 401 -14.02 -0.83 12.94
N ILE A 402 -12.99 -0.03 13.23
CA ILE A 402 -12.62 1.12 12.40
C ILE A 402 -12.31 0.68 10.96
N GLY A 403 -11.50 -0.35 10.78
CA GLY A 403 -11.11 -0.82 9.47
C GLY A 403 -12.29 -1.37 8.66
N ILE A 404 -13.07 -2.30 9.26
CA ILE A 404 -14.23 -2.90 8.58
C ILE A 404 -15.25 -1.83 8.21
N THR A 405 -15.52 -0.86 9.10
CA THR A 405 -16.39 0.27 8.78
C THR A 405 -15.88 1.03 7.57
N GLY A 406 -14.56 1.30 7.48
CA GLY A 406 -13.97 1.96 6.32
C GLY A 406 -14.11 1.17 5.02
N GLY A 407 -13.95 -0.15 5.08
CA GLY A 407 -14.19 -1.03 3.93
C GLY A 407 -15.66 -1.02 3.48
N ILE A 408 -16.60 -1.07 4.42
CA ILE A 408 -18.05 -1.02 4.13
C ILE A 408 -18.43 0.33 3.52
N VAL A 409 -17.96 1.44 4.08
CA VAL A 409 -18.22 2.80 3.54
C VAL A 409 -17.73 2.89 2.09
N THR A 410 -16.56 2.32 1.80
CA THR A 410 -16.03 2.29 0.43
C THR A 410 -16.94 1.51 -0.53
N ILE A 411 -17.51 0.38 -0.10
CA ILE A 411 -18.48 -0.38 -0.91
C ILE A 411 -19.75 0.46 -1.15
N MET A 412 -20.25 1.13 -0.11
CA MET A 412 -21.43 1.98 -0.24
C MET A 412 -21.23 3.11 -1.24
N ASP A 413 -20.06 3.72 -1.25
CA ASP A 413 -19.71 4.77 -2.21
C ASP A 413 -19.59 4.22 -3.64
N ASP A 414 -19.01 3.02 -3.81
CA ASP A 414 -18.90 2.38 -5.12
C ASP A 414 -20.26 1.98 -5.72
N VAL A 415 -21.23 1.64 -4.89
CA VAL A 415 -22.60 1.29 -5.35
C VAL A 415 -23.41 2.53 -5.71
N LYS A 416 -23.11 3.69 -5.09
CA LYS A 416 -23.80 4.96 -5.38
C LYS A 416 -23.30 5.64 -6.67
N ASN A 417 -22.04 5.37 -7.07
CA ASN A 417 -21.36 5.94 -8.22
C ASN A 417 -21.18 4.93 -9.37
#